data_e0cad5810e0fac30147740a425feb57e
#
_entry.id   e0cad5810e0fac30147740a425feb57e
#
_cell.length_a   1.000
_cell.length_b   1.000
_cell.length_c   1.000
_cell.angle_alpha   90.00
_cell.angle_beta   90.00
_cell.angle_gamma   90.00
#
_symmetry.space_group_name_H-M   'P 1'
#
loop_
_entity.id
_entity.type
_entity.pdbx_description
1 polymer ?
#
loop_
_entity_poly.entity_id
_entity_poly.type
_entity_poly.pdbx_seq_one_letter_code
_entity_poly.pdbx_strand_id
1 'polypeptide(L)'
;MTASQGTEVVVLDYGLGNLRSVTRGLERAGARVTISDDPAELDAADGVVLPGVGAFSEGMDNAGPFRDVLVEVAAEGKPLLGICLGMQMLLTTSEEANHAGEGDVEGLDLIPGTNVRFSGDRKVPHMGWNELSVERDHALVDGVDDEYAYFVHSYYAKPDEDSAVVATTEYGERFASVVANKAGNVVGTQFHPEKSGETGLRILQNFVEYCTNR
;
A
#
# COMPACT_ATOMS: atom_id res chain seq x y z
N MET A 1 -25.29 -18.51 -19.79
CA MET A 1 -24.40 -18.55 -18.61
C MET A 1 -23.25 -17.63 -18.95
N THR A 2 -23.32 -16.37 -18.59
CA THR A 2 -22.19 -15.44 -18.67
C THR A 2 -21.15 -15.93 -17.67
N ALA A 3 -19.96 -16.31 -18.16
CA ALA A 3 -18.83 -16.55 -17.29
C ALA A 3 -18.69 -15.31 -16.40
N SER A 4 -18.69 -15.48 -15.07
CA SER A 4 -18.31 -14.45 -14.12
C SER A 4 -16.92 -13.98 -14.57
N GLN A 5 -16.83 -12.78 -15.14
CA GLN A 5 -15.52 -12.18 -15.40
C GLN A 5 -14.93 -11.94 -14.03
N GLY A 6 -13.81 -12.61 -13.71
CA GLY A 6 -13.12 -12.39 -12.43
C GLY A 6 -12.65 -10.94 -12.33
N THR A 7 -12.54 -10.43 -11.10
CA THR A 7 -12.07 -9.06 -10.80
C THR A 7 -10.70 -8.83 -11.44
N GLU A 8 -10.61 -7.79 -12.28
CA GLU A 8 -9.38 -7.39 -12.97
C GLU A 8 -8.57 -6.46 -12.07
N VAL A 9 -7.39 -6.90 -11.65
CA VAL A 9 -6.47 -6.08 -10.86
C VAL A 9 -5.19 -5.84 -11.65
N VAL A 10 -4.81 -4.58 -11.77
CA VAL A 10 -3.53 -4.19 -12.38
C VAL A 10 -2.49 -3.92 -11.29
N VAL A 11 -1.35 -4.58 -11.40
CA VAL A 11 -0.15 -4.29 -10.61
C VAL A 11 0.75 -3.38 -11.45
N LEU A 12 0.96 -2.14 -10.98
CA LEU A 12 1.78 -1.16 -11.70
C LEU A 12 3.24 -1.60 -11.73
N ASP A 13 3.81 -1.68 -12.93
CA ASP A 13 5.24 -1.87 -13.16
C ASP A 13 5.91 -0.52 -13.45
N TYR A 14 6.47 0.09 -12.43
CA TYR A 14 7.26 1.32 -12.55
C TYR A 14 8.75 1.05 -12.27
N GLY A 15 9.17 -0.22 -12.40
CA GLY A 15 10.56 -0.65 -12.23
C GLY A 15 10.94 -1.04 -10.80
N LEU A 16 10.07 -0.85 -9.81
CA LEU A 16 10.30 -1.22 -8.41
C LEU A 16 9.18 -2.12 -7.88
N GLY A 17 9.54 -3.03 -6.97
CA GLY A 17 8.56 -3.88 -6.30
C GLY A 17 8.76 -5.37 -6.54
N ASN A 18 8.14 -6.17 -5.66
CA ASN A 18 8.14 -7.62 -5.76
C ASN A 18 6.93 -8.10 -6.60
N LEU A 19 6.87 -7.65 -7.87
CA LEU A 19 5.72 -7.84 -8.76
C LEU A 19 5.24 -9.29 -8.81
N ARG A 20 6.17 -10.26 -8.95
CA ARG A 20 5.81 -11.68 -9.07
C ARG A 20 5.13 -12.23 -7.83
N SER A 21 5.59 -11.86 -6.63
CA SER A 21 4.99 -12.35 -5.39
C SER A 21 3.64 -11.69 -5.14
N VAL A 22 3.51 -10.40 -5.42
CA VAL A 22 2.24 -9.66 -5.33
C VAL A 22 1.22 -10.26 -6.29
N THR A 23 1.58 -10.47 -7.57
CA THR A 23 0.73 -11.11 -8.58
C THR A 23 0.23 -12.46 -8.11
N ARG A 24 1.13 -13.35 -7.67
CA ARG A 24 0.75 -14.68 -7.16
C ARG A 24 -0.17 -14.61 -5.94
N GLY A 25 0.04 -13.64 -5.05
CA GLY A 25 -0.82 -13.42 -3.90
C GLY A 25 -2.24 -13.03 -4.33
N LEU A 26 -2.37 -12.09 -5.25
CA LEU A 26 -3.65 -11.62 -5.80
C LEU A 26 -4.36 -12.72 -6.62
N GLU A 27 -3.64 -13.50 -7.43
CA GLU A 27 -4.21 -14.64 -8.15
C GLU A 27 -4.75 -15.71 -7.19
N ARG A 28 -4.02 -16.00 -6.09
CA ARG A 28 -4.52 -16.89 -5.02
C ARG A 28 -5.72 -16.32 -4.29
N ALA A 29 -5.81 -14.99 -4.21
CA ALA A 29 -6.96 -14.28 -3.66
C ALA A 29 -8.18 -14.25 -4.62
N GLY A 30 -8.03 -14.72 -5.87
CA GLY A 30 -9.11 -14.87 -6.84
C GLY A 30 -9.20 -13.79 -7.91
N ALA A 31 -8.24 -12.88 -7.98
CA ALA A 31 -8.16 -11.85 -9.03
C ALA A 31 -7.61 -12.42 -10.34
N ARG A 32 -7.98 -11.79 -11.45
CA ARG A 32 -7.24 -11.81 -12.71
C ARG A 32 -6.25 -10.64 -12.67
N VAL A 33 -4.96 -10.95 -12.80
CA VAL A 33 -3.91 -9.95 -12.56
C VAL A 33 -3.14 -9.69 -13.85
N THR A 34 -3.01 -8.41 -14.18
CA THR A 34 -2.12 -7.90 -15.22
C THR A 34 -1.01 -7.08 -14.56
N ILE A 35 0.24 -7.28 -15.00
CA ILE A 35 1.35 -6.38 -14.67
C ILE A 35 1.48 -5.43 -15.84
N SER A 36 1.41 -4.12 -15.59
CA SER A 36 1.39 -3.14 -16.68
C SER A 36 2.07 -1.83 -16.30
N ASP A 37 2.67 -1.21 -17.31
CA ASP A 37 3.16 0.17 -17.34
C ASP A 37 2.32 1.07 -18.30
N ASP A 38 1.15 0.60 -18.72
CA ASP A 38 0.23 1.36 -19.56
C ASP A 38 -0.83 2.07 -18.69
N PRO A 39 -0.86 3.43 -18.66
CA PRO A 39 -1.89 4.18 -17.94
C PRO A 39 -3.32 3.79 -18.31
N ALA A 40 -3.58 3.40 -19.57
CA ALA A 40 -4.92 3.02 -20.02
C ALA A 40 -5.38 1.69 -19.38
N GLU A 41 -4.46 0.77 -19.09
CA GLU A 41 -4.79 -0.48 -18.40
C GLU A 41 -5.08 -0.24 -16.90
N LEU A 42 -4.38 0.72 -16.27
CA LEU A 42 -4.68 1.12 -14.89
C LEU A 42 -6.07 1.74 -14.79
N ASP A 43 -6.40 2.59 -15.77
CA ASP A 43 -7.72 3.23 -15.83
C ASP A 43 -8.85 2.21 -16.08
N ALA A 44 -8.63 1.21 -16.89
CA ALA A 44 -9.63 0.19 -17.21
C ALA A 44 -9.85 -0.88 -16.12
N ALA A 45 -8.93 -1.01 -15.13
CA ALA A 45 -8.96 -2.04 -14.11
C ALA A 45 -10.08 -1.83 -13.07
N ASP A 46 -10.52 -2.91 -12.41
CA ASP A 46 -11.42 -2.85 -11.24
C ASP A 46 -10.68 -2.38 -9.98
N GLY A 47 -9.36 -2.58 -9.92
CA GLY A 47 -8.49 -2.10 -8.84
C GLY A 47 -7.03 -2.06 -9.26
N VAL A 48 -6.27 -1.17 -8.62
CA VAL A 48 -4.85 -0.94 -8.90
C VAL A 48 -4.01 -1.25 -7.67
N VAL A 49 -2.88 -1.90 -7.87
CA VAL A 49 -1.88 -2.12 -6.82
C VAL A 49 -0.60 -1.38 -7.17
N LEU A 50 -0.15 -0.53 -6.26
CA LEU A 50 1.13 0.16 -6.28
C LEU A 50 2.09 -0.58 -5.34
N PRO A 51 2.86 -1.56 -5.82
CA PRO A 51 3.87 -2.22 -5.01
C PRO A 51 5.09 -1.32 -4.87
N GLY A 52 5.95 -1.57 -3.89
CA GLY A 52 7.20 -0.84 -3.84
C GLY A 52 8.18 -1.42 -2.85
N VAL A 53 9.47 -1.32 -3.20
CA VAL A 53 10.62 -1.60 -2.34
C VAL A 53 11.74 -0.60 -2.69
N GLY A 54 12.60 -0.29 -1.74
CA GLY A 54 13.72 0.63 -1.96
C GLY A 54 13.49 2.01 -1.35
N ALA A 55 14.15 3.02 -1.90
CA ALA A 55 14.13 4.39 -1.40
C ALA A 55 12.90 5.18 -1.92
N PHE A 56 12.38 6.08 -1.08
CA PHE A 56 11.19 6.87 -1.42
C PHE A 56 11.40 7.76 -2.64
N SER A 57 12.55 8.47 -2.72
CA SER A 57 12.86 9.35 -3.85
C SER A 57 12.92 8.59 -5.18
N GLU A 58 13.59 7.42 -5.20
CA GLU A 58 13.63 6.55 -6.38
C GLU A 58 12.23 6.07 -6.77
N GLY A 59 11.40 5.73 -5.78
CA GLY A 59 10.00 5.35 -6.00
C GLY A 59 9.21 6.46 -6.66
N MET A 60 9.31 7.70 -6.17
CA MET A 60 8.60 8.85 -6.72
C MET A 60 9.11 9.26 -8.10
N ASP A 61 10.42 9.20 -8.34
CA ASP A 61 11.01 9.47 -9.65
C ASP A 61 10.49 8.48 -10.71
N ASN A 62 10.51 7.19 -10.39
CA ASN A 62 10.05 6.14 -11.29
C ASN A 62 8.53 6.17 -11.51
N ALA A 63 7.75 6.48 -10.48
CA ALA A 63 6.30 6.59 -10.57
C ALA A 63 5.82 7.91 -11.18
N GLY A 64 6.72 8.89 -11.38
CA GLY A 64 6.38 10.20 -11.92
C GLY A 64 5.51 10.16 -13.20
N PRO A 65 5.82 9.32 -14.21
CA PRO A 65 5.00 9.17 -15.42
C PRO A 65 3.55 8.69 -15.17
N PHE A 66 3.30 8.05 -14.02
CA PHE A 66 2.00 7.48 -13.66
C PHE A 66 1.24 8.32 -12.63
N ARG A 67 1.82 9.45 -12.17
CA ARG A 67 1.23 10.29 -11.12
C ARG A 67 -0.21 10.69 -11.46
N ASP A 68 -0.43 11.19 -12.66
CA ASP A 68 -1.73 11.72 -13.08
C ASP A 68 -2.80 10.62 -13.08
N VAL A 69 -2.52 9.45 -13.66
CA VAL A 69 -3.47 8.33 -13.68
C VAL A 69 -3.72 7.77 -12.28
N LEU A 70 -2.73 7.71 -11.38
CA LEU A 70 -2.94 7.26 -10.00
C LEU A 70 -3.83 8.23 -9.23
N VAL A 71 -3.67 9.54 -9.44
CA VAL A 71 -4.53 10.57 -8.84
C VAL A 71 -5.96 10.47 -9.40
N GLU A 72 -6.12 10.26 -10.71
CA GLU A 72 -7.40 10.11 -11.37
C GLU A 72 -8.15 8.86 -10.88
N VAL A 73 -7.50 7.70 -10.85
CA VAL A 73 -7.99 6.44 -10.28
C VAL A 73 -8.51 6.63 -8.84
N ALA A 74 -7.72 7.36 -8.02
CA ALA A 74 -8.12 7.66 -6.65
C ALA A 74 -9.35 8.58 -6.58
N ALA A 75 -9.40 9.63 -7.43
CA ALA A 75 -10.48 10.60 -7.47
C ALA A 75 -11.81 10.00 -7.97
N GLU A 76 -11.75 9.05 -8.89
CA GLU A 76 -12.91 8.29 -9.37
C GLU A 76 -13.46 7.27 -8.36
N GLY A 77 -12.77 7.10 -7.25
CA GLY A 77 -13.16 6.16 -6.19
C GLY A 77 -12.73 4.73 -6.45
N LYS A 78 -11.92 4.46 -7.47
CA LYS A 78 -11.39 3.14 -7.77
C LYS A 78 -10.46 2.66 -6.64
N PRO A 79 -10.52 1.37 -6.23
CA PRO A 79 -9.62 0.82 -5.23
C PRO A 79 -8.15 0.89 -5.66
N LEU A 80 -7.33 1.54 -4.81
CA LEU A 80 -5.88 1.64 -4.97
C LEU A 80 -5.20 1.13 -3.71
N LEU A 81 -4.39 0.07 -3.83
CA LEU A 81 -3.63 -0.52 -2.73
C LEU A 81 -2.14 -0.22 -2.87
N GLY A 82 -1.58 0.57 -1.95
CA GLY A 82 -0.13 0.75 -1.80
C GLY A 82 0.47 -0.32 -0.88
N ILE A 83 1.58 -0.97 -1.30
CA ILE A 83 2.27 -1.98 -0.48
C ILE A 83 3.67 -1.48 -0.13
N CYS A 84 3.98 -1.39 1.16
CA CYS A 84 5.26 -0.98 1.75
C CYS A 84 5.69 0.41 1.22
N LEU A 85 6.69 0.52 0.34
CA LEU A 85 7.05 1.78 -0.29
C LEU A 85 5.85 2.38 -1.05
N GLY A 86 5.04 1.56 -1.72
CA GLY A 86 3.83 2.02 -2.39
C GLY A 86 2.84 2.70 -1.44
N MET A 87 2.66 2.18 -0.21
CA MET A 87 1.88 2.87 0.83
C MET A 87 2.51 4.21 1.21
N GLN A 88 3.83 4.25 1.40
CA GLN A 88 4.54 5.48 1.77
C GLN A 88 4.38 6.56 0.69
N MET A 89 4.40 6.17 -0.58
CA MET A 89 4.21 7.07 -1.72
C MET A 89 2.80 7.70 -1.78
N LEU A 90 1.79 7.11 -1.12
CA LEU A 90 0.44 7.69 -1.05
C LEU A 90 0.39 8.95 -0.17
N LEU A 91 1.36 9.16 0.72
CA LEU A 91 1.40 10.30 1.64
C LEU A 91 1.85 11.58 0.93
N THR A 92 1.71 12.72 1.64
CA THR A 92 2.12 14.05 1.12
C THR A 92 3.62 14.16 0.98
N THR A 93 4.40 13.68 2.00
CA THR A 93 5.87 13.84 2.02
C THR A 93 6.58 12.66 2.69
N SER A 94 7.91 12.65 2.58
CA SER A 94 8.78 11.76 3.32
C SER A 94 10.04 12.50 3.80
N GLU A 95 10.45 12.24 5.07
CA GLU A 95 11.75 12.66 5.62
C GLU A 95 12.93 11.91 5.00
N GLU A 96 12.68 10.89 4.19
CA GLU A 96 13.76 10.21 3.47
C GLU A 96 14.34 11.15 2.44
N ALA A 97 15.59 11.61 2.70
CA ALA A 97 16.26 12.62 1.89
C ALA A 97 16.23 12.28 0.39
N ASN A 98 16.06 13.30 -0.43
CA ASN A 98 16.23 13.17 -1.87
C ASN A 98 17.69 12.79 -2.24
N HIS A 99 17.95 12.47 -3.51
CA HIS A 99 19.31 12.10 -3.98
C HIS A 99 20.37 13.17 -3.71
N ALA A 100 19.97 14.43 -3.55
CA ALA A 100 20.86 15.53 -3.17
C ALA A 100 21.08 15.66 -1.65
N GLY A 101 20.29 14.89 -0.83
CA GLY A 101 20.35 14.95 0.62
C GLY A 101 19.69 16.19 1.22
N GLU A 102 18.85 16.88 0.48
CA GLU A 102 18.22 18.16 0.87
C GLU A 102 16.69 17.99 0.98
N GLY A 103 16.17 18.17 2.20
CA GLY A 103 14.73 18.33 2.47
C GLY A 103 13.86 17.10 2.25
N ASP A 104 12.58 17.26 2.53
CA ASP A 104 11.56 16.25 2.34
C ASP A 104 11.26 16.04 0.85
N VAL A 105 10.91 14.81 0.50
CA VAL A 105 10.49 14.44 -0.86
C VAL A 105 8.97 14.41 -0.93
N GLU A 106 8.39 15.01 -1.96
CA GLU A 106 6.94 15.01 -2.20
C GLU A 106 6.45 13.63 -2.65
N GLY A 107 5.33 13.18 -2.08
CA GLY A 107 4.60 11.98 -2.48
C GLY A 107 3.44 12.27 -3.42
N LEU A 108 2.49 11.32 -3.52
CA LEU A 108 1.29 11.44 -4.35
C LEU A 108 0.20 12.33 -3.74
N ASP A 109 0.29 12.61 -2.43
CA ASP A 109 -0.67 13.43 -1.66
C ASP A 109 -2.12 12.90 -1.72
N LEU A 110 -2.28 11.59 -1.72
CA LEU A 110 -3.59 10.92 -1.70
C LEU A 110 -4.10 10.66 -0.26
N ILE A 111 -3.18 10.67 0.70
CA ILE A 111 -3.43 10.57 2.15
C ILE A 111 -2.56 11.62 2.83
N PRO A 112 -3.12 12.70 3.41
CA PRO A 112 -2.35 13.74 4.09
C PRO A 112 -1.49 13.17 5.22
N GLY A 113 -0.20 13.52 5.23
CA GLY A 113 0.75 13.06 6.23
C GLY A 113 2.19 12.94 5.72
N THR A 114 3.08 12.51 6.59
CA THR A 114 4.51 12.42 6.33
C THR A 114 5.04 11.04 6.69
N ASN A 115 5.96 10.49 5.91
CA ASN A 115 6.73 9.32 6.30
C ASN A 115 7.91 9.78 7.17
N VAL A 116 8.00 9.23 8.37
CA VAL A 116 9.03 9.58 9.36
C VAL A 116 9.92 8.37 9.65
N ARG A 117 11.18 8.64 10.00
CA ARG A 117 12.13 7.57 10.31
C ARG A 117 11.96 7.09 11.75
N PHE A 118 12.06 5.77 11.98
CA PHE A 118 12.18 5.24 13.35
C PHE A 118 13.36 5.87 14.07
N SER A 119 13.14 6.28 15.33
CA SER A 119 14.12 6.94 16.19
C SER A 119 14.39 6.14 17.49
N GLY A 120 15.42 6.53 18.25
CA GLY A 120 15.80 5.89 19.50
C GLY A 120 16.73 4.69 19.33
N ASP A 121 16.87 3.88 20.42
CA ASP A 121 17.86 2.78 20.51
C ASP A 121 17.41 1.47 19.83
N ARG A 122 16.31 1.48 19.09
CA ARG A 122 15.80 0.29 18.40
C ARG A 122 16.60 -0.03 17.14
N LYS A 123 16.60 -1.30 16.77
CA LYS A 123 17.21 -1.72 15.50
C LYS A 123 16.40 -1.21 14.31
N VAL A 124 17.04 -0.49 13.40
CA VAL A 124 16.46 -0.05 12.12
C VAL A 124 17.23 -0.72 10.99
N PRO A 125 16.57 -1.34 10.00
CA PRO A 125 15.11 -1.38 9.81
C PRO A 125 14.36 -2.27 10.82
N HIS A 126 13.07 -1.97 11.04
CA HIS A 126 12.11 -2.92 11.58
C HIS A 126 12.02 -4.09 10.61
N MET A 127 12.42 -5.28 11.01
CA MET A 127 12.43 -6.46 10.15
C MET A 127 11.93 -7.66 10.94
N GLY A 128 10.85 -8.27 10.49
CA GLY A 128 10.28 -9.46 11.09
C GLY A 128 8.76 -9.47 11.12
N TRP A 129 8.23 -10.45 11.84
CA TRP A 129 6.79 -10.61 12.08
C TRP A 129 6.37 -9.78 13.26
N ASN A 130 5.26 -9.08 13.12
CA ASN A 130 4.68 -8.30 14.20
C ASN A 130 3.16 -8.24 14.09
N GLU A 131 2.51 -7.98 15.21
CA GLU A 131 1.06 -8.04 15.38
C GLU A 131 0.38 -6.78 14.82
N LEU A 132 -0.80 -6.97 14.26
CA LEU A 132 -1.68 -5.92 13.79
C LEU A 132 -2.76 -5.63 14.83
N SER A 133 -2.96 -4.37 15.20
CA SER A 133 -4.08 -3.91 16.01
C SER A 133 -5.01 -3.07 15.14
N VAL A 134 -6.21 -3.55 14.89
CA VAL A 134 -7.21 -2.83 14.09
C VAL A 134 -7.81 -1.69 14.92
N GLU A 135 -7.73 -0.46 14.43
CA GLU A 135 -8.18 0.76 15.12
C GLU A 135 -9.59 1.19 14.68
N ARG A 136 -9.95 0.85 13.46
CA ARG A 136 -11.27 1.15 12.90
C ARG A 136 -11.68 0.18 11.82
N ASP A 137 -12.96 0.06 11.60
CA ASP A 137 -13.52 -0.78 10.55
C ASP A 137 -13.10 -0.31 9.16
N HIS A 138 -12.57 -1.23 8.39
CA HIS A 138 -12.31 -1.06 6.96
C HIS A 138 -12.27 -2.44 6.30
N ALA A 139 -12.87 -2.58 5.11
CA ALA A 139 -12.97 -3.86 4.42
C ALA A 139 -11.61 -4.57 4.26
N LEU A 140 -10.51 -3.83 4.05
CA LEU A 140 -9.17 -4.41 3.88
C LEU A 140 -8.71 -5.24 5.09
N VAL A 141 -9.08 -4.85 6.31
CA VAL A 141 -8.59 -5.46 7.56
C VAL A 141 -9.61 -6.41 8.21
N ASP A 142 -10.66 -6.77 7.49
CA ASP A 142 -11.66 -7.71 8.02
C ASP A 142 -11.05 -9.09 8.33
N GLY A 143 -11.17 -9.50 9.61
CA GLY A 143 -10.69 -10.78 10.11
C GLY A 143 -9.18 -10.90 10.28
N VAL A 144 -8.44 -9.78 10.48
CA VAL A 144 -6.98 -9.79 10.71
C VAL A 144 -6.54 -9.05 11.99
N ASP A 145 -7.48 -8.71 12.86
CA ASP A 145 -7.14 -8.15 14.18
C ASP A 145 -6.37 -9.17 15.02
N ASP A 146 -5.33 -8.71 15.74
CA ASP A 146 -4.40 -9.51 16.53
C ASP A 146 -3.59 -10.55 15.70
N GLU A 147 -3.63 -10.47 14.37
CA GLU A 147 -2.88 -11.36 13.50
C GLU A 147 -1.48 -10.80 13.17
N TYR A 148 -0.56 -11.67 12.74
CA TYR A 148 0.82 -11.30 12.47
C TYR A 148 1.08 -11.09 10.99
N ALA A 149 1.84 -10.01 10.67
CA ALA A 149 2.29 -9.68 9.33
C ALA A 149 3.81 -9.50 9.27
N TYR A 150 4.40 -9.59 8.07
CA TYR A 150 5.83 -9.44 7.85
C TYR A 150 6.19 -8.02 7.42
N PHE A 151 7.06 -7.39 8.20
CA PHE A 151 7.57 -6.03 8.02
C PHE A 151 9.04 -6.00 7.62
N VAL A 152 9.42 -5.04 6.79
CA VAL A 152 10.81 -4.67 6.52
C VAL A 152 10.87 -3.21 6.06
N HIS A 153 11.07 -2.26 7.00
CA HIS A 153 11.06 -0.84 6.68
C HIS A 153 11.82 -0.01 7.72
N SER A 154 12.34 1.15 7.31
CA SER A 154 13.03 2.11 8.17
C SER A 154 12.21 3.36 8.46
N TYR A 155 11.24 3.65 7.59
CA TYR A 155 10.30 4.75 7.67
C TYR A 155 8.89 4.20 7.81
N TYR A 156 7.99 4.97 8.44
CA TYR A 156 6.59 4.62 8.59
C TYR A 156 5.70 5.84 8.38
N ALA A 157 4.46 5.60 7.99
CA ALA A 157 3.46 6.62 7.78
C ALA A 157 3.02 7.26 9.09
N LYS A 158 3.00 8.59 9.12
CA LYS A 158 2.39 9.43 10.16
C LYS A 158 1.34 10.32 9.49
N PRO A 159 0.09 9.84 9.35
CA PRO A 159 -1.01 10.64 8.83
C PRO A 159 -1.26 11.88 9.71
N ASP A 160 -1.72 12.97 9.08
CA ASP A 160 -2.07 14.20 9.79
C ASP A 160 -3.34 14.04 10.63
N GLU A 161 -4.21 13.09 10.25
CA GLU A 161 -5.46 12.80 10.93
C GLU A 161 -5.51 11.34 11.40
N ASP A 162 -5.89 11.12 12.66
CA ASP A 162 -6.08 9.78 13.23
C ASP A 162 -7.11 8.95 12.46
N SER A 163 -8.08 9.59 11.82
CA SER A 163 -9.10 8.95 11.00
C SER A 163 -8.54 8.23 9.78
N ALA A 164 -7.34 8.56 9.33
CA ALA A 164 -6.64 7.86 8.25
C ALA A 164 -5.95 6.58 8.71
N VAL A 165 -5.75 6.38 10.03
CA VAL A 165 -5.15 5.16 10.58
C VAL A 165 -6.21 4.07 10.66
N VAL A 166 -5.98 2.94 9.99
CA VAL A 166 -6.88 1.78 9.97
C VAL A 166 -6.40 0.70 10.93
N ALA A 167 -5.10 0.42 10.92
CA ALA A 167 -4.47 -0.49 11.87
C ALA A 167 -3.10 0.05 12.30
N THR A 168 -2.65 -0.36 13.47
CA THR A 168 -1.35 0.00 14.04
C THR A 168 -0.55 -1.24 14.40
N THR A 169 0.74 -1.03 14.65
CA THR A 169 1.67 -2.05 15.12
C THR A 169 2.63 -1.41 16.12
N GLU A 170 3.08 -2.17 17.13
CA GLU A 170 4.00 -1.70 18.14
C GLU A 170 5.44 -2.14 17.83
N TYR A 171 6.35 -1.18 17.67
CA TYR A 171 7.78 -1.46 17.52
C TYR A 171 8.59 -0.45 18.32
N GLY A 172 8.48 -0.51 19.66
CA GLY A 172 9.04 0.46 20.59
C GLY A 172 8.34 1.83 20.53
N GLU A 173 7.58 2.08 19.53
CA GLU A 173 6.54 3.09 19.38
C GLU A 173 5.42 2.51 18.51
N ARG A 174 4.21 3.04 18.71
CA ARG A 174 3.05 2.67 17.92
C ARG A 174 3.05 3.44 16.60
N PHE A 175 2.93 2.74 15.50
CA PHE A 175 2.92 3.34 14.16
C PHE A 175 1.76 2.81 13.32
N ALA A 176 1.34 3.57 12.32
CA ALA A 176 0.31 3.14 11.37
C ALA A 176 0.85 2.03 10.46
N SER A 177 0.28 0.84 10.57
CA SER A 177 0.59 -0.32 9.73
C SER A 177 -0.36 -0.49 8.55
N VAL A 178 -1.58 0.10 8.65
CA VAL A 178 -2.54 0.25 7.56
C VAL A 178 -3.13 1.65 7.60
N VAL A 179 -3.17 2.32 6.46
CA VAL A 179 -3.76 3.66 6.29
C VAL A 179 -4.81 3.65 5.20
N ALA A 180 -5.77 4.57 5.26
CA ALA A 180 -6.71 4.81 4.18
C ALA A 180 -7.07 6.30 4.06
N ASN A 181 -7.40 6.74 2.84
CA ASN A 181 -7.94 8.07 2.63
C ASN A 181 -9.36 8.17 3.20
N LYS A 182 -9.91 9.38 3.23
CA LYS A 182 -11.27 9.65 3.76
C LYS A 182 -12.37 8.90 3.01
N ALA A 183 -12.22 8.68 1.70
CA ALA A 183 -13.19 7.95 0.89
C ALA A 183 -13.08 6.41 1.09
N GLY A 184 -11.98 5.92 1.64
CA GLY A 184 -11.69 4.52 1.89
C GLY A 184 -11.28 3.72 0.65
N ASN A 185 -11.12 4.33 -0.51
CA ASN A 185 -10.73 3.64 -1.74
C ASN A 185 -9.22 3.59 -1.95
N VAL A 186 -8.46 4.54 -1.41
CA VAL A 186 -7.01 4.51 -1.39
C VAL A 186 -6.56 3.98 -0.05
N VAL A 187 -5.90 2.84 -0.06
CA VAL A 187 -5.45 2.14 1.15
C VAL A 187 -3.99 1.73 1.02
N GLY A 188 -3.31 1.58 2.13
CA GLY A 188 -1.92 1.14 2.12
C GLY A 188 -1.59 0.23 3.29
N THR A 189 -0.69 -0.74 3.06
CA THR A 189 -0.10 -1.61 4.07
C THR A 189 1.39 -1.36 4.19
N GLN A 190 1.92 -1.15 5.40
CA GLN A 190 3.36 -1.03 5.62
C GLN A 190 4.06 -2.38 5.54
N PHE A 191 3.36 -3.43 5.88
CA PHE A 191 3.84 -4.80 5.74
C PHE A 191 3.65 -5.32 4.31
N HIS A 192 4.26 -6.45 4.03
CA HIS A 192 4.15 -7.16 2.76
C HIS A 192 3.08 -8.27 2.86
N PRO A 193 1.85 -8.05 2.40
CA PRO A 193 0.82 -9.10 2.44
C PRO A 193 1.24 -10.35 1.66
N GLU A 194 1.96 -10.20 0.54
CA GLU A 194 2.47 -11.31 -0.26
C GLU A 194 3.53 -12.18 0.45
N LYS A 195 4.01 -11.73 1.65
CA LYS A 195 4.96 -12.45 2.50
C LYS A 195 4.40 -12.79 3.88
N SER A 196 3.15 -12.44 4.14
CA SER A 196 2.52 -12.53 5.47
C SER A 196 1.63 -13.75 5.66
N GLY A 197 1.86 -14.84 4.91
CA GLY A 197 1.15 -16.11 5.09
C GLY A 197 -0.36 -15.99 4.91
N GLU A 198 -1.14 -16.59 5.83
CA GLU A 198 -2.62 -16.59 5.78
C GLU A 198 -3.20 -15.19 6.06
N THR A 199 -2.62 -14.43 6.98
CA THR A 199 -3.00 -13.04 7.25
C THR A 199 -2.88 -12.18 5.99
N GLY A 200 -1.74 -12.29 5.31
CA GLY A 200 -1.52 -11.57 4.06
C GLY A 200 -2.46 -12.01 2.93
N LEU A 201 -2.75 -13.32 2.84
CA LEU A 201 -3.73 -13.82 1.87
C LEU A 201 -5.13 -13.26 2.16
N ARG A 202 -5.53 -13.17 3.43
CA ARG A 202 -6.80 -12.57 3.83
C ARG A 202 -6.87 -11.09 3.42
N ILE A 203 -5.83 -10.31 3.66
CA ILE A 203 -5.74 -8.91 3.21
C ILE A 203 -5.93 -8.79 1.69
N LEU A 204 -5.26 -9.64 0.91
CA LEU A 204 -5.39 -9.61 -0.55
C LEU A 204 -6.79 -10.06 -1.01
N GLN A 205 -7.40 -11.05 -0.34
CA GLN A 205 -8.79 -11.45 -0.61
C GLN A 205 -9.76 -10.30 -0.33
N ASN A 206 -9.62 -9.65 0.82
CA ASN A 206 -10.43 -8.49 1.18
C ASN A 206 -10.29 -7.36 0.14
N PHE A 207 -9.08 -7.12 -0.38
CA PHE A 207 -8.88 -6.14 -1.45
C PHE A 207 -9.61 -6.53 -2.73
N VAL A 208 -9.48 -7.79 -3.17
CA VAL A 208 -10.16 -8.30 -4.38
C VAL A 208 -11.69 -8.21 -4.23
N GLU A 209 -12.23 -8.59 -3.06
CA GLU A 209 -13.65 -8.47 -2.76
C GLU A 209 -14.10 -7.00 -2.78
N TYR A 210 -13.28 -6.10 -2.25
CA TYR A 210 -13.54 -4.67 -2.27
C TYR A 210 -13.60 -4.11 -3.70
N CYS A 211 -12.70 -4.56 -4.61
CA CYS A 211 -12.76 -4.21 -6.02
C CYS A 211 -14.04 -4.73 -6.71
N THR A 212 -14.53 -5.92 -6.31
CA THR A 212 -15.71 -6.55 -6.92
C THR A 212 -17.02 -5.86 -6.57
N ASN A 213 -17.09 -5.28 -5.37
CA ASN A 213 -18.34 -4.77 -4.77
C ASN A 213 -18.56 -3.27 -4.97
N ARG A 214 -17.77 -2.65 -5.83
CA ARG A 214 -17.88 -1.21 -6.17
C ARG A 214 -18.54 -0.90 -7.50
#